data_a598c74e87820702bac580d06223f400
#
_entry.id   a598c74e87820702bac580d06223f400
#
_cell.length_a   1.000
_cell.length_b   1.000
_cell.length_c   1.000
_cell.angle_alpha   90.00
_cell.angle_beta   90.00
_cell.angle_gamma   90.00
#
_symmetry.space_group_name_H-M   'P 1'
#
loop_
_entity.id
_entity.type
_entity.pdbx_description
1 polymer ?
#
loop_
_entity_poly.entity_id
_entity_poly.type
_entity_poly.pdbx_seq_one_letter_code
_entity_poly.pdbx_strand_id
1 'polypeptide(L)'
;MKLRIASLSLLQLCLAAVPALADTIYDNGPINGSSDGWTVNFGFIVSNTFTVGNGGATVSGLDFGAWIFPGDVLLTIEVSITDAEFGGHTFLDDVVNISQTNCVVNQYGFNLCTDVASFPGVHLDPGTYWLNLQNGVVNDDPIYWDENSGPSQASQNSVGTIPSEAFTLLGTNGTSTTGTVPEPGTVILFGSGILGLAGMLRRKLF
;
A
#
# COMPACT_ATOMS: atom_id res chain seq x y z
N MET A 1 46.11 -11.47 48.22
CA MET A 1 45.68 -10.49 47.21
C MET A 1 44.72 -11.18 46.25
N LYS A 2 43.41 -11.01 46.43
CA LYS A 2 42.38 -11.69 45.60
C LYS A 2 41.82 -10.68 44.61
N LEU A 3 42.16 -10.86 43.36
CA LEU A 3 41.65 -10.06 42.24
C LEU A 3 40.18 -10.44 41.97
N ARG A 4 39.23 -9.52 42.19
CA ARG A 4 37.84 -9.70 41.83
C ARG A 4 37.64 -9.18 40.40
N ILE A 5 37.44 -10.10 39.46
CA ILE A 5 37.06 -9.79 38.09
C ILE A 5 35.60 -9.35 38.13
N ALA A 6 35.35 -8.08 37.87
CA ALA A 6 34.01 -7.54 37.68
C ALA A 6 33.56 -7.89 36.27
N SER A 7 32.58 -8.80 36.14
CA SER A 7 31.91 -9.11 34.89
C SER A 7 31.08 -7.92 34.45
N LEU A 8 31.49 -7.26 33.38
CA LEU A 8 30.73 -6.20 32.71
C LEU A 8 29.68 -6.86 31.85
N SER A 9 28.46 -6.97 32.36
CA SER A 9 27.31 -7.44 31.58
C SER A 9 26.96 -6.35 30.58
N LEU A 10 27.31 -6.57 29.31
CA LEU A 10 26.90 -5.74 28.17
C LEU A 10 25.42 -5.99 27.92
N LEU A 11 24.58 -5.09 28.40
CA LEU A 11 23.14 -5.09 28.11
C LEU A 11 22.96 -4.74 26.63
N GLN A 12 22.82 -5.76 25.78
CA GLN A 12 22.44 -5.59 24.40
C GLN A 12 21.00 -5.08 24.35
N LEU A 13 20.85 -3.79 24.09
CA LEU A 13 19.56 -3.16 23.78
C LEU A 13 19.15 -3.60 22.37
N CYS A 14 18.39 -4.69 22.28
CA CYS A 14 17.73 -5.05 21.03
C CYS A 14 16.73 -3.93 20.68
N LEU A 15 17.11 -3.03 19.77
CA LEU A 15 16.15 -2.20 19.07
C LEU A 15 15.28 -3.16 18.23
N ALA A 16 14.09 -3.47 18.71
CA ALA A 16 13.06 -4.08 17.89
C ALA A 16 12.69 -3.06 16.82
N ALA A 17 13.12 -3.29 15.58
CA ALA A 17 12.60 -2.57 14.43
C ALA A 17 11.10 -2.90 14.35
N VAL A 18 10.24 -1.98 14.72
CA VAL A 18 8.81 -2.08 14.47
C VAL A 18 8.65 -1.97 12.96
N PRO A 19 8.06 -2.96 12.27
CA PRO A 19 7.77 -2.82 10.85
C PRO A 19 6.88 -1.58 10.69
N ALA A 20 7.31 -0.63 9.87
CA ALA A 20 6.48 0.48 9.48
C ALA A 20 5.32 -0.12 8.65
N LEU A 21 4.09 0.03 9.12
CA LEU A 21 2.92 -0.26 8.31
C LEU A 21 2.90 0.76 7.16
N ALA A 22 2.54 0.30 5.97
CA ALA A 22 2.35 1.20 4.85
C ALA A 22 1.16 2.13 5.15
N ASP A 23 1.33 3.41 4.84
CA ASP A 23 0.25 4.40 4.96
C ASP A 23 -0.71 4.24 3.78
N THR A 24 -1.98 4.61 3.98
CA THR A 24 -2.91 4.82 2.88
C THR A 24 -2.55 6.12 2.17
N ILE A 25 -2.20 6.01 0.89
CA ILE A 25 -1.93 7.15 0.00
C ILE A 25 -3.21 7.67 -0.62
N TYR A 26 -4.07 6.74 -1.07
CA TYR A 26 -5.36 7.05 -1.67
C TYR A 26 -6.33 5.91 -1.40
N ASP A 27 -7.57 6.25 -1.06
CA ASP A 27 -8.66 5.31 -0.86
C ASP A 27 -9.82 5.71 -1.78
N ASN A 28 -10.16 4.83 -2.71
CA ASN A 28 -11.24 5.03 -3.67
C ASN A 28 -12.58 4.45 -3.23
N GLY A 29 -12.71 4.08 -1.98
CA GLY A 29 -13.91 3.54 -1.39
C GLY A 29 -13.95 2.01 -1.31
N PRO A 30 -15.03 1.48 -0.74
CA PRO A 30 -15.07 0.10 -0.29
C PRO A 30 -15.18 -0.90 -1.45
N ILE A 31 -14.58 -2.06 -1.26
CA ILE A 31 -14.85 -3.29 -2.00
C ILE A 31 -16.22 -3.79 -1.52
N ASN A 32 -17.22 -3.84 -2.40
CA ASN A 32 -18.59 -4.09 -1.98
C ASN A 32 -19.33 -5.18 -2.78
N GLY A 33 -18.92 -5.48 -4.03
CA GLY A 33 -19.51 -6.50 -4.88
C GLY A 33 -20.97 -6.29 -5.24
N SER A 34 -21.46 -5.07 -5.13
CA SER A 34 -22.90 -4.79 -5.18
C SER A 34 -23.40 -4.17 -6.48
N SER A 35 -22.51 -3.54 -7.25
CA SER A 35 -22.87 -2.81 -8.49
C SER A 35 -22.57 -3.67 -9.72
N ASP A 36 -21.37 -3.58 -10.24
CA ASP A 36 -20.90 -4.27 -11.44
C ASP A 36 -19.40 -4.58 -11.29
N GLY A 37 -18.79 -5.14 -12.30
CA GLY A 37 -17.35 -5.36 -12.37
C GLY A 37 -16.87 -5.30 -13.81
N TRP A 38 -15.71 -4.69 -14.02
CA TRP A 38 -15.15 -4.43 -15.34
C TRP A 38 -13.94 -5.30 -15.63
N THR A 39 -14.00 -6.02 -16.77
CA THR A 39 -12.99 -7.03 -17.13
C THR A 39 -11.59 -6.42 -17.25
N VAL A 40 -10.61 -7.08 -16.60
CA VAL A 40 -9.17 -6.70 -16.57
C VAL A 40 -8.25 -7.76 -17.18
N ASN A 41 -8.76 -8.64 -18.04
CA ASN A 41 -7.99 -9.61 -18.82
C ASN A 41 -8.53 -9.71 -20.25
N PHE A 42 -8.03 -10.65 -21.07
CA PHE A 42 -8.44 -10.84 -22.47
C PHE A 42 -8.30 -9.59 -23.36
N GLY A 43 -7.32 -8.71 -23.06
CA GLY A 43 -7.05 -7.48 -23.80
C GLY A 43 -7.90 -6.27 -23.34
N PHE A 44 -8.70 -6.44 -22.29
CA PHE A 44 -9.35 -5.32 -21.63
C PHE A 44 -8.43 -4.66 -20.62
N ILE A 45 -8.46 -3.32 -20.60
CA ILE A 45 -7.75 -2.47 -19.65
C ILE A 45 -8.78 -1.62 -18.94
N VAL A 46 -8.74 -1.61 -17.62
CA VAL A 46 -9.50 -0.67 -16.80
C VAL A 46 -8.54 0.33 -16.19
N SER A 47 -8.85 1.60 -16.34
CA SER A 47 -8.05 2.75 -15.92
C SER A 47 -8.87 3.58 -14.96
N ASN A 48 -8.33 3.90 -13.78
CA ASN A 48 -9.04 4.68 -12.76
C ASN A 48 -8.14 5.79 -12.20
N THR A 49 -8.67 7.02 -12.07
CA THR A 49 -7.89 8.14 -11.55
C THR A 49 -7.67 8.05 -10.04
N PHE A 50 -6.55 8.60 -9.58
CA PHE A 50 -6.28 8.88 -8.18
C PHE A 50 -5.48 10.17 -8.04
N THR A 51 -5.45 10.73 -6.83
CA THR A 51 -4.72 11.96 -6.55
C THR A 51 -3.66 11.75 -5.47
N VAL A 52 -2.49 12.31 -5.70
CA VAL A 52 -1.42 12.41 -4.70
C VAL A 52 -1.43 13.82 -4.13
N GLY A 53 -1.49 13.92 -2.80
CA GLY A 53 -1.57 15.18 -2.08
C GLY A 53 -0.26 15.95 -2.02
N ASN A 54 -0.30 17.12 -1.38
CA ASN A 54 0.86 17.97 -1.19
C ASN A 54 1.98 17.24 -0.43
N GLY A 55 3.19 17.31 -0.98
CA GLY A 55 4.38 16.61 -0.48
C GLY A 55 4.75 15.39 -1.30
N GLY A 56 3.89 14.97 -2.23
CA GLY A 56 4.10 13.74 -3.00
C GLY A 56 3.90 12.48 -2.16
N ALA A 57 4.14 11.34 -2.75
CA ALA A 57 4.09 10.03 -2.08
C ALA A 57 4.98 9.02 -2.78
N THR A 58 5.40 7.99 -2.06
CA THR A 58 5.95 6.78 -2.67
C THR A 58 4.91 5.68 -2.56
N VAL A 59 4.36 5.26 -3.69
CA VAL A 59 3.36 4.19 -3.78
C VAL A 59 4.09 2.86 -3.96
N SER A 60 3.74 1.83 -3.18
CA SER A 60 4.41 0.52 -3.22
C SER A 60 3.47 -0.65 -3.02
N GLY A 61 2.17 -0.40 -2.92
CA GLY A 61 1.17 -1.43 -2.74
C GLY A 61 -0.20 -1.00 -3.22
N LEU A 62 -1.02 -1.99 -3.48
CA LEU A 62 -2.39 -1.85 -3.97
C LEU A 62 -3.26 -2.94 -3.34
N ASP A 63 -4.35 -2.54 -2.73
CA ASP A 63 -5.47 -3.40 -2.39
C ASP A 63 -6.64 -3.07 -3.33
N PHE A 64 -7.26 -4.07 -3.93
CA PHE A 64 -8.40 -3.85 -4.83
C PHE A 64 -9.41 -4.99 -4.71
N GLY A 65 -10.63 -4.77 -5.19
CA GLY A 65 -11.67 -5.79 -5.26
C GLY A 65 -11.66 -6.49 -6.62
N ALA A 66 -11.51 -7.83 -6.65
CA ALA A 66 -11.74 -8.58 -7.88
C ALA A 66 -12.86 -9.61 -7.70
N TRP A 67 -13.69 -9.72 -8.75
CA TRP A 67 -14.68 -10.79 -8.89
C TRP A 67 -14.09 -11.87 -9.77
N ILE A 68 -14.04 -13.08 -9.24
CA ILE A 68 -13.55 -14.27 -9.93
C ILE A 68 -14.58 -15.40 -9.85
N PHE A 69 -14.53 -16.32 -10.80
CA PHE A 69 -15.40 -17.49 -10.78
C PHE A 69 -15.10 -18.40 -9.56
N PRO A 70 -16.12 -19.07 -9.02
CA PRO A 70 -15.91 -20.01 -7.91
C PRO A 70 -14.94 -21.13 -8.27
N GLY A 71 -13.88 -21.27 -7.50
CA GLY A 71 -12.81 -22.24 -7.71
C GLY A 71 -11.55 -21.67 -8.35
N ASP A 72 -11.60 -20.46 -8.89
CA ASP A 72 -10.45 -19.75 -9.42
C ASP A 72 -9.67 -19.01 -8.35
N VAL A 73 -8.41 -18.72 -8.68
CA VAL A 73 -7.51 -17.90 -7.88
C VAL A 73 -6.82 -16.93 -8.83
N LEU A 74 -6.88 -15.63 -8.53
CA LEU A 74 -6.12 -14.61 -9.25
C LEU A 74 -4.64 -14.74 -8.86
N LEU A 75 -3.78 -15.11 -9.82
CA LEU A 75 -2.37 -15.38 -9.60
C LEU A 75 -1.51 -14.14 -9.75
N THR A 76 -1.68 -13.45 -10.87
CA THR A 76 -0.95 -12.22 -11.20
C THR A 76 -1.84 -11.24 -11.92
N ILE A 77 -1.47 -9.96 -11.88
CA ILE A 77 -2.07 -8.89 -12.67
C ILE A 77 -0.98 -7.91 -13.10
N GLU A 78 -1.13 -7.30 -14.25
CA GLU A 78 -0.30 -6.18 -14.68
C GLU A 78 -0.86 -4.89 -14.12
N VAL A 79 -0.03 -4.15 -13.37
CA VAL A 79 -0.34 -2.88 -12.74
C VAL A 79 0.51 -1.81 -13.37
N SER A 80 -0.09 -0.76 -13.90
CA SER A 80 0.67 0.42 -14.30
C SER A 80 0.12 1.71 -13.71
N ILE A 81 1.02 2.68 -13.49
CA ILE A 81 0.69 4.05 -13.07
C ILE A 81 1.17 5.00 -14.15
N THR A 82 0.27 5.83 -14.66
CA THR A 82 0.51 6.72 -15.80
C THR A 82 -0.05 8.12 -15.56
N ASP A 83 0.34 9.11 -16.38
CA ASP A 83 -0.21 10.47 -16.33
C ASP A 83 -1.40 10.69 -17.27
N ALA A 84 -1.77 9.67 -18.04
CA ALA A 84 -2.93 9.69 -18.92
C ALA A 84 -3.63 8.33 -18.92
N GLU A 85 -4.92 8.33 -19.28
CA GLU A 85 -5.77 7.16 -19.43
C GLU A 85 -5.15 6.15 -20.41
N PHE A 86 -5.02 4.89 -20.00
CA PHE A 86 -4.45 3.78 -20.79
C PHE A 86 -3.03 3.99 -21.32
N GLY A 87 -2.29 5.01 -20.85
CA GLY A 87 -0.95 5.29 -21.35
C GLY A 87 -0.37 6.63 -20.90
N GLY A 88 0.36 7.32 -21.81
CA GLY A 88 1.10 8.52 -21.47
C GLY A 88 2.49 8.22 -20.92
N HIS A 89 3.00 9.07 -20.02
CA HIS A 89 4.24 8.78 -19.30
C HIS A 89 3.99 7.73 -18.22
N THR A 90 4.76 6.66 -18.25
CA THR A 90 4.66 5.55 -17.31
C THR A 90 5.62 5.74 -16.14
N PHE A 91 5.07 5.73 -14.93
CA PHE A 91 5.83 5.78 -13.67
C PHE A 91 6.09 4.38 -13.09
N LEU A 92 5.12 3.48 -13.27
CA LEU A 92 5.18 2.06 -12.91
C LEU A 92 4.56 1.24 -14.04
N ASP A 93 5.17 0.09 -14.33
CA ASP A 93 4.61 -0.96 -15.19
C ASP A 93 5.23 -2.28 -14.75
N ASP A 94 4.43 -3.11 -14.08
CA ASP A 94 4.92 -4.35 -13.47
C ASP A 94 3.83 -5.44 -13.46
N VAL A 95 4.24 -6.70 -13.60
CA VAL A 95 3.39 -7.86 -13.40
C VAL A 95 3.60 -8.38 -11.99
N VAL A 96 2.59 -8.22 -11.15
CA VAL A 96 2.66 -8.49 -9.73
C VAL A 96 1.93 -9.76 -9.33
N ASN A 97 2.47 -10.48 -8.34
CA ASN A 97 1.77 -11.60 -7.72
C ASN A 97 0.69 -11.08 -6.78
N ILE A 98 -0.44 -11.78 -6.77
CA ILE A 98 -1.60 -11.43 -5.94
C ILE A 98 -1.69 -12.34 -4.73
N SER A 99 -2.00 -11.73 -3.57
CA SER A 99 -2.42 -12.43 -2.37
C SER A 99 -3.89 -12.14 -2.11
N GLN A 100 -4.74 -13.16 -2.23
CA GLN A 100 -6.18 -13.02 -2.04
C GLN A 100 -6.57 -13.25 -0.58
N THR A 101 -7.40 -12.35 -0.05
CA THR A 101 -7.93 -12.43 1.31
C THR A 101 -9.41 -12.08 1.34
N ASN A 102 -10.08 -12.40 2.44
CA ASN A 102 -11.47 -12.00 2.71
C ASN A 102 -12.46 -12.32 1.57
N CYS A 103 -12.29 -13.45 0.87
CA CYS A 103 -13.18 -13.84 -0.21
C CYS A 103 -14.58 -14.17 0.30
N VAL A 104 -15.59 -13.54 -0.29
CA VAL A 104 -17.02 -13.79 -0.03
C VAL A 104 -17.75 -13.94 -1.36
N VAL A 105 -18.80 -14.73 -1.39
CA VAL A 105 -19.64 -14.84 -2.59
C VAL A 105 -20.54 -13.62 -2.67
N ASN A 106 -20.50 -12.90 -3.81
CA ASN A 106 -21.37 -11.76 -4.06
C ASN A 106 -22.77 -12.22 -4.54
N GLN A 107 -23.68 -11.25 -4.71
CA GLN A 107 -25.07 -11.53 -5.14
C GLN A 107 -25.18 -12.14 -6.55
N TYR A 108 -24.14 -12.07 -7.36
CA TYR A 108 -24.09 -12.62 -8.72
C TYR A 108 -23.44 -14.00 -8.79
N GLY A 109 -22.97 -14.52 -7.65
CA GLY A 109 -22.35 -15.84 -7.53
C GLY A 109 -20.84 -15.87 -7.79
N PHE A 110 -20.18 -14.71 -7.94
CA PHE A 110 -18.71 -14.62 -8.00
C PHE A 110 -18.11 -14.59 -6.61
N ASN A 111 -16.89 -15.07 -6.50
CA ASN A 111 -16.05 -14.79 -5.34
C ASN A 111 -15.52 -13.35 -5.47
N LEU A 112 -15.92 -12.49 -4.55
CA LEU A 112 -15.34 -11.16 -4.35
C LEU A 112 -14.23 -11.29 -3.30
N CYS A 113 -13.00 -11.00 -3.69
CA CYS A 113 -11.85 -11.03 -2.80
C CYS A 113 -11.28 -9.64 -2.60
N THR A 114 -10.58 -9.44 -1.50
CA THR A 114 -9.58 -8.37 -1.38
C THR A 114 -8.28 -8.91 -1.92
N ASP A 115 -7.83 -8.35 -3.01
CA ASP A 115 -6.62 -8.72 -3.73
C ASP A 115 -5.51 -7.74 -3.39
N VAL A 116 -4.42 -8.25 -2.82
CA VAL A 116 -3.29 -7.47 -2.33
C VAL A 116 -2.10 -7.66 -3.25
N ALA A 117 -1.58 -6.55 -3.76
CA ALA A 117 -0.38 -6.49 -4.58
C ALA A 117 0.70 -5.63 -3.92
N SER A 118 1.96 -6.01 -4.12
CA SER A 118 3.11 -5.21 -3.73
C SER A 118 4.10 -5.11 -4.89
N PHE A 119 4.67 -3.93 -5.08
CA PHE A 119 5.60 -3.63 -6.16
C PHE A 119 6.71 -2.69 -5.67
N PRO A 120 7.82 -2.53 -6.42
CA PRO A 120 8.87 -1.57 -6.10
C PRO A 120 8.29 -0.16 -5.94
N GLY A 121 8.64 0.53 -4.86
CA GLY A 121 8.12 1.86 -4.57
C GLY A 121 8.42 2.85 -5.68
N VAL A 122 7.39 3.53 -6.19
CA VAL A 122 7.48 4.61 -7.17
C VAL A 122 7.13 5.94 -6.53
N HIS A 123 8.02 6.93 -6.69
CA HIS A 123 7.76 8.29 -6.19
C HIS A 123 6.90 9.06 -7.19
N LEU A 124 5.83 9.66 -6.67
CA LEU A 124 4.90 10.50 -7.42
C LEU A 124 4.85 11.89 -6.78
N ASP A 125 5.02 12.92 -7.59
CA ASP A 125 4.80 14.30 -7.18
C ASP A 125 3.29 14.57 -6.91
N PRO A 126 2.93 15.69 -6.26
CA PRO A 126 1.53 16.08 -6.13
C PRO A 126 0.85 16.20 -7.50
N GLY A 127 -0.27 15.51 -7.69
CA GLY A 127 -0.95 15.48 -8.98
C GLY A 127 -2.06 14.44 -9.08
N THR A 128 -2.63 14.33 -10.27
CA THR A 128 -3.61 13.31 -10.64
C THR A 128 -2.96 12.32 -11.59
N TYR A 129 -3.17 11.04 -11.33
CA TYR A 129 -2.59 9.92 -12.05
C TYR A 129 -3.68 8.91 -12.39
N TRP A 130 -3.31 7.93 -13.23
CA TRP A 130 -4.15 6.82 -13.60
C TRP A 130 -3.53 5.51 -13.13
N LEU A 131 -4.31 4.72 -12.38
CA LEU A 131 -4.01 3.32 -12.07
C LEU A 131 -4.66 2.48 -13.16
N ASN A 132 -3.89 1.65 -13.85
CA ASN A 132 -4.39 0.75 -14.88
C ASN A 132 -4.19 -0.70 -14.43
N LEU A 133 -5.22 -1.51 -14.57
CA LEU A 133 -5.17 -2.96 -14.37
C LEU A 133 -5.50 -3.67 -15.68
N GLN A 134 -4.68 -4.67 -16.01
CA GLN A 134 -4.85 -5.50 -17.20
C GLN A 134 -4.16 -6.85 -17.05
N ASN A 135 -4.35 -7.74 -18.02
CA ASN A 135 -3.64 -9.02 -18.12
C ASN A 135 -3.68 -9.87 -16.85
N GLY A 136 -4.79 -9.79 -16.09
CA GLY A 136 -5.00 -10.66 -14.93
C GLY A 136 -4.99 -12.14 -15.33
N VAL A 137 -4.39 -13.00 -14.52
CA VAL A 137 -4.21 -14.43 -14.79
C VAL A 137 -4.98 -15.28 -13.78
N VAL A 138 -5.97 -16.03 -14.30
CA VAL A 138 -6.72 -17.11 -13.66
C VAL A 138 -6.79 -18.31 -14.61
N ASN A 139 -7.61 -19.32 -14.32
CA ASN A 139 -7.84 -20.49 -15.18
C ASN A 139 -8.86 -20.19 -16.31
N ASP A 140 -8.44 -19.43 -17.33
CA ASP A 140 -9.20 -19.15 -18.57
C ASP A 140 -10.53 -18.39 -18.41
N ASP A 141 -10.87 -17.88 -17.23
CA ASP A 141 -12.11 -17.14 -16.97
C ASP A 141 -11.88 -15.61 -16.92
N PRO A 142 -12.94 -14.80 -17.16
CA PRO A 142 -12.87 -13.36 -16.95
C PRO A 142 -12.62 -12.99 -15.49
N ILE A 143 -11.83 -11.94 -15.30
CA ILE A 143 -11.61 -11.28 -14.01
C ILE A 143 -12.22 -9.89 -14.10
N TYR A 144 -12.98 -9.50 -13.08
CA TYR A 144 -13.63 -8.20 -13.09
C TYR A 144 -13.13 -7.39 -11.88
N TRP A 145 -12.73 -6.14 -12.12
CA TRP A 145 -12.46 -5.18 -11.06
C TRP A 145 -13.80 -4.70 -10.49
N ASP A 146 -13.90 -4.63 -9.16
CA ASP A 146 -15.16 -4.31 -8.44
C ASP A 146 -15.53 -2.83 -8.60
N GLU A 147 -16.70 -2.55 -9.20
CA GLU A 147 -17.24 -1.21 -9.34
C GLU A 147 -17.78 -0.69 -8.00
N ASN A 148 -17.48 0.58 -7.69
CA ASN A 148 -18.06 1.27 -6.54
C ASN A 148 -18.53 2.69 -6.88
N SER A 149 -19.01 3.42 -5.89
CA SER A 149 -19.39 4.83 -6.00
C SER A 149 -18.29 5.78 -5.50
N GLY A 150 -17.02 5.40 -5.71
CA GLY A 150 -15.88 6.20 -5.29
C GLY A 150 -15.79 7.56 -5.97
N PRO A 151 -14.93 8.47 -5.45
CA PRO A 151 -14.88 9.86 -5.91
C PRO A 151 -14.13 10.05 -7.25
N SER A 152 -13.52 9.01 -7.78
CA SER A 152 -12.66 9.10 -8.98
C SER A 152 -13.42 8.80 -10.28
N GLN A 153 -12.75 8.96 -11.41
CA GLN A 153 -13.25 8.58 -12.74
C GLN A 153 -12.54 7.32 -13.21
N ALA A 154 -13.30 6.41 -13.81
CA ALA A 154 -12.74 5.24 -14.45
C ALA A 154 -13.17 5.14 -15.92
N SER A 155 -12.43 4.31 -16.66
CA SER A 155 -12.69 4.01 -18.07
C SER A 155 -12.22 2.60 -18.39
N GLN A 156 -12.88 1.95 -19.33
CA GLN A 156 -12.42 0.72 -19.93
C GLN A 156 -12.15 0.94 -21.43
N ASN A 157 -11.06 0.40 -21.93
CA ASN A 157 -10.58 0.64 -23.29
C ASN A 157 -11.56 0.26 -24.41
N SER A 158 -12.59 -0.53 -24.12
CA SER A 158 -13.58 -0.96 -25.11
C SER A 158 -14.87 -0.13 -25.12
N VAL A 159 -15.22 0.53 -24.01
CA VAL A 159 -16.50 1.25 -23.85
C VAL A 159 -16.33 2.73 -23.47
N GLY A 160 -15.13 3.16 -23.05
CA GLY A 160 -14.86 4.52 -22.56
C GLY A 160 -15.21 4.66 -21.08
N THR A 161 -15.76 5.80 -20.69
CA THR A 161 -16.04 6.13 -19.28
C THR A 161 -16.98 5.14 -18.63
N ILE A 162 -16.62 4.69 -17.46
CA ILE A 162 -17.37 3.78 -16.58
C ILE A 162 -17.43 4.38 -15.17
N PRO A 163 -18.25 3.84 -14.26
CA PRO A 163 -18.19 4.21 -12.84
C PRO A 163 -16.82 3.91 -12.23
N SER A 164 -16.62 4.37 -11.00
CA SER A 164 -15.38 4.22 -10.27
C SER A 164 -15.15 2.78 -9.77
N GLU A 165 -13.89 2.39 -9.59
CA GLU A 165 -13.50 1.05 -9.15
C GLU A 165 -13.00 1.06 -7.70
N ALA A 166 -13.15 -0.08 -7.01
CA ALA A 166 -12.76 -0.23 -5.61
C ALA A 166 -11.26 -0.52 -5.45
N PHE A 167 -10.50 0.41 -4.87
CA PHE A 167 -9.07 0.20 -4.56
C PHE A 167 -8.55 1.14 -3.48
N THR A 168 -7.43 0.74 -2.88
CA THR A 168 -6.62 1.54 -1.95
C THR A 168 -5.15 1.46 -2.37
N LEU A 169 -4.50 2.60 -2.54
CA LEU A 169 -3.05 2.67 -2.76
C LEU A 169 -2.32 2.83 -1.44
N LEU A 170 -1.29 2.04 -1.26
CA LEU A 170 -0.48 1.95 -0.05
C LEU A 170 0.96 2.42 -0.33
N GLY A 171 1.60 2.98 0.71
CA GLY A 171 2.97 3.45 0.56
C GLY A 171 3.45 4.32 1.70
N THR A 172 4.22 5.36 1.37
CA THR A 172 4.67 6.36 2.34
C THR A 172 4.37 7.75 1.84
N ASN A 173 3.73 8.56 2.67
CA ASN A 173 3.49 9.97 2.35
C ASN A 173 4.80 10.73 2.31
N GLY A 174 4.96 11.61 1.31
CA GLY A 174 6.06 12.56 1.26
C GLY A 174 5.92 13.59 2.38
N THR A 175 7.05 14.01 2.95
CA THR A 175 7.05 15.08 3.94
C THR A 175 6.86 16.41 3.24
N SER A 176 5.70 17.03 3.43
CA SER A 176 5.57 18.48 3.14
C SER A 176 6.61 19.23 3.98
N THR A 177 7.55 19.92 3.34
CA THR A 177 8.61 20.66 4.03
C THR A 177 8.10 21.95 4.71
N THR A 178 6.87 21.96 5.17
CA THR A 178 6.27 23.05 5.94
C THR A 178 5.88 22.56 7.34
N GLY A 179 6.91 22.42 8.17
CA GLY A 179 6.71 22.16 9.59
C GLY A 179 7.91 21.39 10.16
N THR A 180 8.62 21.98 11.10
CA THR A 180 9.53 21.23 11.97
C THR A 180 8.70 20.15 12.66
N VAL A 181 8.85 18.90 12.24
CA VAL A 181 8.33 17.75 12.99
C VAL A 181 8.99 17.83 14.37
N PRO A 182 8.25 17.95 15.47
CA PRO A 182 8.84 17.83 16.79
C PRO A 182 9.49 16.46 16.85
N GLU A 183 10.81 16.43 17.12
CA GLU A 183 11.54 15.17 17.28
C GLU A 183 10.76 14.29 18.26
N PRO A 184 10.52 13.01 17.94
CA PRO A 184 9.79 12.13 18.84
C PRO A 184 10.42 12.21 20.23
N GLY A 185 9.61 12.27 21.26
CA GLY A 185 10.05 12.37 22.67
C GLY A 185 11.06 11.30 23.09
N THR A 186 11.40 10.38 22.19
CA THR A 186 12.48 9.40 22.24
C THR A 186 13.86 10.03 22.49
N VAL A 187 14.15 11.21 21.90
CA VAL A 187 15.45 11.91 22.14
C VAL A 187 15.48 12.46 23.56
N ILE A 188 14.36 13.02 24.03
CA ILE A 188 14.24 13.50 25.41
C ILE A 188 14.29 12.33 26.39
N LEU A 189 13.63 11.21 26.07
CA LEU A 189 13.62 10.00 26.90
C LEU A 189 15.02 9.36 26.94
N PHE A 190 15.73 9.32 25.83
CA PHE A 190 17.10 8.81 25.75
C PHE A 190 18.07 9.71 26.53
N GLY A 191 17.96 11.03 26.35
CA GLY A 191 18.77 12.02 27.10
C GLY A 191 18.53 11.95 28.60
N SER A 192 17.27 11.85 29.04
CA SER A 192 16.93 11.72 30.46
C SER A 192 17.36 10.37 31.06
N GLY A 193 17.31 9.29 30.25
CA GLY A 193 17.83 7.97 30.67
C GLY A 193 19.34 7.98 30.92
N ILE A 194 20.13 8.63 30.08
CA ILE A 194 21.60 8.76 30.25
C ILE A 194 21.92 9.60 31.49
N LEU A 195 21.22 10.71 31.70
CA LEU A 195 21.40 11.56 32.87
C LEU A 195 21.04 10.82 34.17
N GLY A 196 19.99 10.00 34.16
CA GLY A 196 19.61 9.15 35.30
C GLY A 196 20.67 8.12 35.66
N LEU A 197 21.24 7.46 34.64
CA LEU A 197 22.34 6.49 34.82
C LEU A 197 23.63 7.15 35.36
N ALA A 198 23.98 8.32 34.84
CA ALA A 198 25.15 9.08 35.34
C ALA A 198 24.97 9.51 36.80
N GLY A 199 23.77 9.90 37.19
CA GLY A 199 23.41 10.23 38.58
C GLY A 199 23.53 9.03 39.55
N MET A 200 23.10 7.84 39.10
CA MET A 200 23.25 6.60 39.90
C MET A 200 24.72 6.17 40.09
N LEU A 201 25.55 6.31 39.05
CA LEU A 201 26.97 5.97 39.11
C LEU A 201 27.73 6.90 40.07
N ARG A 202 27.41 8.21 40.06
CA ARG A 202 28.01 9.18 40.96
C ARG A 202 27.72 8.88 42.44
N ARG A 203 26.53 8.36 42.74
CA ARG A 203 26.11 8.02 44.14
C ARG A 203 26.80 6.78 44.68
N LYS A 204 27.40 5.91 43.83
CA LYS A 204 28.15 4.71 44.25
C LYS A 204 29.67 4.92 44.37
N LEU A 205 30.18 6.04 43.90
CA LEU A 205 31.64 6.33 43.85
C LEU A 205 32.07 7.33 44.91
N PHE A 206 31.16 7.95 45.61
CA PHE A 206 31.35 8.85 46.75
C PHE A 206 30.37 8.48 47.87
#